data_efa31c2d29567432690cf04d00c5d3fa
#
_entry.id   efa31c2d29567432690cf04d00c5d3fa
#
_cell.length_a   1.000
_cell.length_b   1.000
_cell.length_c   1.000
_cell.angle_alpha   90.00
_cell.angle_beta   90.00
_cell.angle_gamma   90.00
#
_symmetry.space_group_name_H-M   'P 1'
#
loop_
_entity.id
_entity.type
_entity.pdbx_description
1 polymer ?
#
loop_
_entity_poly.entity_id
_entity_poly.type
_entity_poly.pdbx_seq_one_letter_code
_entity_poly.pdbx_strand_id
1 'polypeptide(L)'
;MKRALLISGGGSWGAFGGGTLARLNRSYNTVVGVSTGSLLAPLAALNEWELLKEGYTNVSNSDIFDNYWYMQTPLSKSGRLRKLPIIISLILGDKSICTSNALRNTIDKFFPEYYFIELNRQHKEILVGTQNYFQVPSKIHYFSSANEKYEDFKDWMWCSANFPFFTSLVKKSWKDYNGNYHVGLWSDGGITDLVGLDQLMYKDYKEIDIVLHRTKNIEKYEGNKINNLVENVTTSINAMRYDIEFEYFFEKIKNLNVGGSKVTIYWLPRKLSKNSMVFNQEEMTKWWEEGYETALDENRIQVFGPIKS
;
A
#
# COMPACT_ATOMS: atom_id res chain seq x y z
N MET A 1 -1.53 -11.40 -24.11
CA MET A 1 -0.25 -11.27 -23.37
C MET A 1 -0.57 -11.14 -21.89
N LYS A 2 0.04 -11.95 -21.03
CA LYS A 2 -0.25 -11.94 -19.59
C LYS A 2 0.55 -10.84 -18.89
N ARG A 3 -0.14 -9.93 -18.18
CA ARG A 3 0.45 -8.79 -17.48
C ARG A 3 0.16 -8.84 -15.99
N ALA A 4 1.13 -8.38 -15.19
CA ALA A 4 0.96 -8.15 -13.76
C ALA A 4 1.27 -6.70 -13.39
N LEU A 5 0.66 -6.25 -12.31
CA LEU A 5 0.91 -4.95 -11.69
C LEU A 5 1.24 -5.16 -10.22
N LEU A 6 2.26 -4.45 -9.74
CA LEU A 6 2.56 -4.35 -8.32
C LEU A 6 2.45 -2.91 -7.87
N ILE A 7 1.79 -2.68 -6.73
CA ILE A 7 1.57 -1.34 -6.18
C ILE A 7 2.06 -1.32 -4.74
N SER A 8 3.03 -0.46 -4.47
CA SER A 8 3.61 -0.34 -3.13
C SER A 8 2.71 0.37 -2.14
N GLY A 9 3.01 0.22 -0.86
CA GLY A 9 2.53 1.09 0.19
C GLY A 9 2.97 2.54 -0.01
N GLY A 10 2.26 3.49 0.62
CA GLY A 10 2.58 4.92 0.52
C GLY A 10 1.53 5.87 1.09
N GLY A 11 0.50 5.35 1.76
CA GLY A 11 -0.57 6.17 2.37
C GLY A 11 -1.22 7.10 1.35
N SER A 12 -1.31 8.39 1.66
CA SER A 12 -1.92 9.43 0.80
C SER A 12 -1.20 9.64 -0.54
N TRP A 13 0.08 9.22 -0.67
CA TRP A 13 0.82 9.26 -1.94
C TRP A 13 0.24 8.31 -3.00
N GLY A 14 -0.64 7.39 -2.58
CA GLY A 14 -1.44 6.57 -3.48
C GLY A 14 -2.25 7.38 -4.50
N ALA A 15 -2.61 8.63 -4.20
CA ALA A 15 -3.25 9.53 -5.15
C ALA A 15 -2.39 9.73 -6.41
N PHE A 16 -1.09 9.94 -6.25
CA PHE A 16 -0.15 10.05 -7.36
C PHE A 16 -0.05 8.75 -8.17
N GLY A 17 0.06 7.60 -7.46
CA GLY A 17 0.08 6.29 -8.10
C GLY A 17 -1.20 6.00 -8.88
N GLY A 18 -2.36 6.36 -8.32
CA GLY A 18 -3.66 6.25 -8.99
C GLY A 18 -3.71 7.06 -10.28
N GLY A 19 -3.27 8.32 -10.26
CA GLY A 19 -3.15 9.17 -11.45
C GLY A 19 -2.21 8.57 -12.51
N THR A 20 -1.05 8.03 -12.08
CA THR A 20 -0.13 7.32 -12.98
C THR A 20 -0.81 6.12 -13.66
N LEU A 21 -1.51 5.28 -12.88
CA LEU A 21 -2.20 4.10 -13.40
C LEU A 21 -3.34 4.47 -14.36
N ALA A 22 -4.12 5.50 -14.04
CA ALA A 22 -5.20 6.01 -14.88
C ALA A 22 -4.67 6.47 -16.25
N ARG A 23 -3.52 7.13 -16.30
CA ARG A 23 -2.88 7.53 -17.56
C ARG A 23 -2.37 6.35 -18.36
N LEU A 24 -1.76 5.36 -17.70
CA LEU A 24 -1.29 4.15 -18.36
C LEU A 24 -2.44 3.34 -18.96
N ASN A 25 -3.58 3.31 -18.29
CA ASN A 25 -4.82 2.65 -18.70
C ASN A 25 -4.60 1.24 -19.27
N ARG A 26 -3.85 0.41 -18.54
CA ARG A 26 -3.49 -0.94 -18.96
C ARG A 26 -4.38 -1.97 -18.28
N SER A 27 -4.66 -3.08 -18.99
CA SER A 27 -5.34 -4.23 -18.37
C SER A 27 -4.33 -5.21 -17.80
N TYR A 28 -4.56 -5.64 -16.56
CA TYR A 28 -3.73 -6.59 -15.83
C TYR A 28 -4.51 -7.84 -15.48
N ASN A 29 -3.84 -9.00 -15.51
CA ASN A 29 -4.40 -10.29 -15.10
C ASN A 29 -4.30 -10.47 -13.58
N THR A 30 -3.18 -10.01 -13.01
CA THR A 30 -2.93 -10.08 -11.58
C THR A 30 -2.41 -8.74 -11.09
N VAL A 31 -2.97 -8.26 -9.97
CA VAL A 31 -2.48 -7.07 -9.29
C VAL A 31 -2.11 -7.43 -7.85
N VAL A 32 -0.89 -7.10 -7.46
CA VAL A 32 -0.41 -7.26 -6.09
C VAL A 32 -0.37 -5.90 -5.43
N GLY A 33 -1.02 -5.76 -4.30
CA GLY A 33 -1.08 -4.50 -3.55
C GLY A 33 -0.68 -4.67 -2.09
N VAL A 34 0.05 -3.70 -1.57
CA VAL A 34 0.45 -3.62 -0.17
C VAL A 34 0.08 -2.26 0.37
N SER A 35 -0.52 -2.18 1.57
CA SER A 35 -0.96 -0.93 2.17
C SER A 35 -1.92 -0.15 1.25
N THR A 36 -1.66 1.12 0.96
CA THR A 36 -2.43 1.90 -0.02
C THR A 36 -2.50 1.22 -1.39
N GLY A 37 -1.48 0.43 -1.76
CA GLY A 37 -1.50 -0.37 -2.98
C GLY A 37 -2.61 -1.42 -3.00
N SER A 38 -2.98 -1.98 -1.84
CA SER A 38 -4.10 -2.92 -1.71
C SER A 38 -5.46 -2.25 -1.94
N LEU A 39 -5.56 -0.96 -1.63
CA LEU A 39 -6.78 -0.15 -1.85
C LEU A 39 -6.91 0.28 -3.32
N LEU A 40 -5.78 0.54 -3.99
CA LEU A 40 -5.76 0.86 -5.43
C LEU A 40 -6.04 -0.37 -6.31
N ALA A 41 -5.56 -1.54 -5.90
CA ALA A 41 -5.48 -2.74 -6.72
C ALA A 41 -6.81 -3.19 -7.35
N PRO A 42 -7.94 -3.30 -6.63
CA PRO A 42 -9.19 -3.79 -7.22
C PRO A 42 -9.73 -2.90 -8.33
N LEU A 43 -9.81 -1.59 -8.08
CA LEU A 43 -10.34 -0.63 -9.05
C LEU A 43 -9.37 -0.43 -10.23
N ALA A 44 -8.04 -0.47 -9.99
CA ALA A 44 -7.04 -0.46 -11.04
C ALA A 44 -7.12 -1.70 -11.94
N ALA A 45 -7.38 -2.87 -11.38
CA ALA A 45 -7.58 -4.09 -12.14
C ALA A 45 -8.81 -4.01 -13.06
N LEU A 46 -9.88 -3.35 -12.62
CA LEU A 46 -11.11 -3.17 -13.38
C LEU A 46 -11.10 -1.95 -14.29
N ASN A 47 -10.05 -1.12 -14.25
CA ASN A 47 -9.94 0.16 -14.96
C ASN A 47 -11.03 1.18 -14.55
N GLU A 48 -11.49 1.13 -13.28
CA GLU A 48 -12.48 2.04 -12.71
C GLU A 48 -11.83 3.34 -12.21
N TRP A 49 -11.28 4.11 -13.16
CA TRP A 49 -10.41 5.26 -12.86
C TRP A 49 -11.12 6.43 -12.22
N GLU A 50 -12.37 6.71 -12.61
CA GLU A 50 -13.16 7.81 -12.03
C GLU A 50 -13.49 7.53 -10.57
N LEU A 51 -13.92 6.30 -10.26
CA LEU A 51 -14.19 5.88 -8.89
C LEU A 51 -12.91 5.87 -8.05
N LEU A 52 -11.80 5.41 -8.63
CA LEU A 52 -10.49 5.41 -7.98
C LEU A 52 -10.04 6.84 -7.68
N LYS A 53 -10.25 7.78 -8.63
CA LYS A 53 -9.98 9.21 -8.44
C LYS A 53 -10.81 9.76 -7.29
N GLU A 54 -12.12 9.52 -7.28
CA GLU A 54 -12.99 9.93 -6.18
C GLU A 54 -12.52 9.40 -4.84
N GLY A 55 -12.18 8.11 -4.76
CA GLY A 55 -11.69 7.45 -3.55
C GLY A 55 -10.38 8.02 -3.00
N TYR A 56 -9.59 8.69 -3.83
CA TYR A 56 -8.32 9.29 -3.39
C TYR A 56 -8.37 10.82 -3.29
N THR A 57 -9.21 11.51 -4.05
CA THR A 57 -9.27 12.98 -4.03
C THR A 57 -10.34 13.53 -3.10
N ASN A 58 -11.34 12.73 -2.70
CA ASN A 58 -12.44 13.17 -1.84
C ASN A 58 -12.37 12.61 -0.41
N VAL A 59 -11.29 11.91 -0.05
CA VAL A 59 -11.08 11.41 1.32
C VAL A 59 -10.18 12.34 2.13
N SER A 60 -10.40 12.35 3.43
CA SER A 60 -9.68 13.13 4.43
C SER A 60 -9.19 12.24 5.56
N ASN A 61 -8.48 12.79 6.54
CA ASN A 61 -8.05 12.04 7.71
C ASN A 61 -9.22 11.39 8.48
N SER A 62 -10.41 12.01 8.50
CA SER A 62 -11.58 11.46 9.18
C SER A 62 -12.23 10.29 8.46
N ASP A 63 -11.94 10.09 7.18
CA ASP A 63 -12.40 8.94 6.40
C ASP A 63 -11.46 7.73 6.54
N ILE A 64 -10.29 7.93 7.15
CA ILE A 64 -9.25 6.93 7.35
C ILE A 64 -9.09 6.57 8.83
N PHE A 65 -9.09 7.57 9.71
CA PHE A 65 -8.79 7.43 11.13
C PHE A 65 -9.95 7.90 11.99
N ASP A 66 -10.38 7.03 12.91
CA ASP A 66 -11.31 7.41 13.97
C ASP A 66 -10.54 7.90 15.20
N ASN A 67 -11.18 8.82 15.90
CA ASN A 67 -10.69 9.22 17.21
C ASN A 67 -11.24 8.29 18.29
N TYR A 68 -10.45 8.07 19.33
CA TYR A 68 -11.05 7.58 20.57
C TYR A 68 -12.10 8.58 21.07
N TRP A 69 -13.19 8.10 21.63
CA TRP A 69 -14.34 8.91 22.04
C TRP A 69 -14.02 10.10 22.96
N TYR A 70 -12.89 10.09 23.64
CA TYR A 70 -12.40 11.13 24.55
C TYR A 70 -11.40 12.10 23.90
N MET A 71 -11.15 11.99 22.59
CA MET A 71 -10.11 12.78 21.93
C MET A 71 -10.57 13.51 20.67
N GLN A 72 -10.06 14.73 20.50
CA GLN A 72 -9.99 15.37 19.19
C GLN A 72 -8.87 14.70 18.36
N THR A 73 -9.03 14.70 17.03
CA THR A 73 -8.09 14.11 16.06
C THR A 73 -6.63 14.28 16.49
N PRO A 74 -5.87 13.19 16.66
CA PRO A 74 -4.46 13.27 17.04
C PRO A 74 -3.60 13.90 15.93
N LEU A 75 -4.13 14.00 14.71
CA LEU A 75 -3.52 14.70 13.58
C LEU A 75 -4.19 16.04 13.37
N SER A 76 -3.43 17.14 13.36
CA SER A 76 -3.92 18.43 12.92
C SER A 76 -4.20 18.43 11.41
N LYS A 77 -4.98 19.40 10.89
CA LYS A 77 -5.19 19.59 9.45
C LYS A 77 -3.87 19.71 8.66
N SER A 78 -2.78 20.17 9.31
CA SER A 78 -1.43 20.23 8.75
C SER A 78 -0.58 18.98 8.97
N GLY A 79 -1.17 17.88 9.45
CA GLY A 79 -0.50 16.61 9.68
C GLY A 79 0.46 16.57 10.88
N ARG A 80 0.43 17.60 11.73
CA ARG A 80 1.22 17.58 12.97
C ARG A 80 0.50 16.75 14.01
N LEU A 81 1.23 15.82 14.64
CA LEU A 81 0.74 15.08 15.80
C LEU A 81 0.53 16.06 16.97
N ARG A 82 -0.67 16.04 17.52
CA ARG A 82 -1.00 16.82 18.72
C ARG A 82 -0.45 16.09 19.93
N LYS A 83 0.43 16.73 20.68
CA LYS A 83 1.11 16.12 21.85
C LYS A 83 0.15 15.65 22.93
N LEU A 84 -0.86 16.46 23.25
CA LEU A 84 -1.79 16.18 24.35
C LEU A 84 -2.60 14.89 24.15
N PRO A 85 -3.25 14.63 23.00
CA PRO A 85 -3.90 13.37 22.74
C PRO A 85 -2.97 12.16 22.89
N ILE A 86 -1.75 12.23 22.38
CA ILE A 86 -0.78 11.13 22.48
C ILE A 86 -0.41 10.83 23.94
N ILE A 87 -0.19 11.86 24.73
CA ILE A 87 0.14 11.72 26.16
C ILE A 87 -1.04 11.05 26.90
N ILE A 88 -2.27 11.48 26.61
CA ILE A 88 -3.48 10.90 27.21
C ILE A 88 -3.61 9.42 26.82
N SER A 89 -3.43 9.08 25.55
CA SER A 89 -3.44 7.69 25.06
C SER A 89 -2.41 6.82 25.80
N LEU A 90 -1.20 7.32 25.95
CA LEU A 90 -0.12 6.62 26.66
C LEU A 90 -0.49 6.39 28.13
N ILE A 91 -1.08 7.39 28.81
CA ILE A 91 -1.50 7.29 30.22
C ILE A 91 -2.66 6.29 30.38
N LEU A 92 -3.59 6.26 29.42
CA LEU A 92 -4.74 5.35 29.46
C LEU A 92 -4.39 3.93 28.98
N GLY A 93 -3.17 3.71 28.51
CA GLY A 93 -2.70 2.40 28.05
C GLY A 93 -3.31 1.97 26.72
N ASP A 94 -3.68 2.93 25.87
CA ASP A 94 -4.19 2.62 24.53
C ASP A 94 -3.13 1.90 23.68
N LYS A 95 -3.60 0.99 22.84
CA LYS A 95 -2.72 0.16 21.98
C LYS A 95 -2.23 0.90 20.72
N SER A 96 -2.79 2.09 20.41
CA SER A 96 -2.50 2.88 19.23
C SER A 96 -2.93 4.34 19.41
N ILE A 97 -2.51 5.21 18.48
CA ILE A 97 -2.87 6.63 18.50
C ILE A 97 -4.33 6.85 18.07
N CYS A 98 -4.84 6.02 17.15
CA CYS A 98 -6.22 6.09 16.67
C CYS A 98 -6.72 4.69 16.27
N THR A 99 -7.97 4.58 15.87
CA THR A 99 -8.53 3.38 15.23
C THR A 99 -8.73 3.62 13.74
N SER A 100 -9.01 2.58 12.97
CA SER A 100 -9.16 2.65 11.50
C SER A 100 -10.50 2.07 11.02
N ASN A 101 -11.56 2.13 11.85
CA ASN A 101 -12.89 1.70 11.41
C ASN A 101 -13.43 2.61 10.30
N ALA A 102 -13.10 3.91 10.30
CA ALA A 102 -13.45 4.83 9.23
C ALA A 102 -12.87 4.36 7.89
N LEU A 103 -11.62 3.87 7.86
CA LEU A 103 -11.04 3.26 6.66
C LEU A 103 -11.84 2.05 6.20
N ARG A 104 -12.30 1.19 7.12
CA ARG A 104 -13.12 0.03 6.76
C ARG A 104 -14.42 0.45 6.07
N ASN A 105 -15.10 1.47 6.62
CA ASN A 105 -16.30 2.05 6.02
C ASN A 105 -16.00 2.69 4.63
N THR A 106 -14.84 3.30 4.48
CA THR A 106 -14.38 3.86 3.20
C THR A 106 -14.13 2.75 2.17
N ILE A 107 -13.57 1.62 2.58
CA ILE A 107 -13.43 0.44 1.70
C ILE A 107 -14.82 -0.06 1.28
N ASP A 108 -15.78 -0.18 2.20
CA ASP A 108 -17.14 -0.60 1.88
C ASP A 108 -17.82 0.32 0.85
N LYS A 109 -17.57 1.63 0.94
CA LYS A 109 -18.10 2.62 0.01
C LYS A 109 -17.51 2.49 -1.40
N PHE A 110 -16.18 2.34 -1.53
CA PHE A 110 -15.49 2.37 -2.82
C PHE A 110 -15.24 1.00 -3.44
N PHE A 111 -15.37 -0.07 -2.66
CA PHE A 111 -15.25 -1.45 -3.15
C PHE A 111 -16.41 -2.31 -2.67
N PRO A 112 -17.67 -2.03 -3.11
CA PRO A 112 -18.83 -2.90 -2.84
C PRO A 112 -18.69 -4.25 -3.55
N GLU A 113 -19.48 -5.24 -3.11
CA GLU A 113 -19.42 -6.64 -3.57
C GLU A 113 -19.55 -6.81 -5.09
N TYR A 114 -20.25 -5.90 -5.74
CA TYR A 114 -20.35 -5.89 -7.21
C TYR A 114 -18.98 -5.90 -7.90
N TYR A 115 -18.00 -5.10 -7.43
CA TYR A 115 -16.68 -5.07 -8.03
C TYR A 115 -15.89 -6.35 -7.74
N PHE A 116 -16.09 -6.96 -6.59
CA PHE A 116 -15.49 -8.26 -6.29
C PHE A 116 -16.01 -9.36 -7.20
N ILE A 117 -17.33 -9.39 -7.48
CA ILE A 117 -17.94 -10.30 -8.44
C ILE A 117 -17.38 -10.03 -9.84
N GLU A 118 -17.23 -8.76 -10.22
CA GLU A 118 -16.70 -8.38 -11.54
C GLU A 118 -15.25 -8.79 -11.74
N LEU A 119 -14.39 -8.69 -10.71
CA LEU A 119 -13.02 -9.24 -10.75
C LEU A 119 -13.02 -10.74 -11.10
N ASN A 120 -13.86 -11.50 -10.41
CA ASN A 120 -13.99 -12.94 -10.64
C ASN A 120 -14.53 -13.25 -12.05
N ARG A 121 -15.52 -12.49 -12.52
CA ARG A 121 -16.10 -12.63 -13.87
C ARG A 121 -15.07 -12.35 -14.96
N GLN A 122 -14.18 -11.39 -14.74
CA GLN A 122 -13.08 -11.05 -15.66
C GLN A 122 -11.84 -11.91 -15.47
N HIS A 123 -11.84 -12.89 -14.58
CA HIS A 123 -10.69 -13.73 -14.23
C HIS A 123 -9.45 -12.91 -13.84
N LYS A 124 -9.66 -11.84 -13.07
CA LYS A 124 -8.61 -10.98 -12.54
C LYS A 124 -8.33 -11.34 -11.08
N GLU A 125 -7.07 -11.53 -10.76
CA GLU A 125 -6.64 -11.90 -9.41
C GLU A 125 -6.00 -10.69 -8.71
N ILE A 126 -6.47 -10.40 -7.49
CA ILE A 126 -5.84 -9.41 -6.60
C ILE A 126 -5.19 -10.15 -5.44
N LEU A 127 -3.93 -9.83 -5.18
CA LEU A 127 -3.17 -10.34 -4.03
C LEU A 127 -2.92 -9.18 -3.06
N VAL A 128 -3.37 -9.34 -1.83
CA VAL A 128 -3.25 -8.34 -0.75
C VAL A 128 -2.24 -8.81 0.27
N GLY A 129 -1.16 -8.05 0.46
CA GLY A 129 -0.08 -8.36 1.41
C GLY A 129 -0.36 -7.82 2.81
N THR A 130 -0.36 -8.69 3.83
CA THR A 130 -0.53 -8.32 5.24
C THR A 130 0.55 -8.95 6.11
N GLN A 131 0.98 -8.23 7.15
CA GLN A 131 1.97 -8.71 8.11
C GLN A 131 1.31 -9.47 9.25
N ASN A 132 1.77 -10.70 9.53
CA ASN A 132 1.35 -11.48 10.69
C ASN A 132 2.40 -11.42 11.80
N TYR A 133 1.98 -10.99 13.00
CA TYR A 133 2.86 -10.91 14.18
C TYR A 133 2.77 -12.12 15.13
N PHE A 134 1.85 -13.04 14.87
CA PHE A 134 1.67 -14.21 15.74
C PHE A 134 2.68 -15.32 15.46
N GLN A 135 3.44 -15.20 14.37
CA GLN A 135 4.51 -16.12 14.00
C GLN A 135 5.88 -15.49 14.24
N VAL A 136 6.83 -16.28 14.73
CA VAL A 136 8.23 -15.86 14.89
C VAL A 136 9.09 -16.75 13.99
N PRO A 137 9.86 -16.19 13.07
CA PRO A 137 9.86 -14.79 12.64
C PRO A 137 8.52 -14.37 12.03
N SER A 138 8.15 -13.09 12.22
CA SER A 138 6.94 -12.53 11.62
C SER A 138 7.01 -12.63 10.10
N LYS A 139 5.90 -12.99 9.46
CA LYS A 139 5.84 -13.21 8.00
C LYS A 139 4.75 -12.39 7.37
N ILE A 140 5.03 -11.91 6.15
CA ILE A 140 3.98 -11.39 5.29
C ILE A 140 3.20 -12.55 4.66
N HIS A 141 1.88 -12.40 4.61
CA HIS A 141 0.97 -13.30 3.93
C HIS A 141 0.24 -12.54 2.83
N TYR A 142 -0.01 -13.22 1.72
CA TYR A 142 -0.74 -12.69 0.58
C TYR A 142 -2.07 -13.43 0.45
N PHE A 143 -3.18 -12.68 0.51
CA PHE A 143 -4.53 -13.21 0.36
C PHE A 143 -5.06 -12.88 -1.02
N SER A 144 -5.56 -13.91 -1.72
CA SER A 144 -6.02 -13.81 -3.10
C SER A 144 -7.54 -13.63 -3.16
N SER A 145 -8.00 -12.67 -3.97
CA SER A 145 -9.42 -12.48 -4.27
C SER A 145 -10.08 -13.72 -4.90
N ALA A 146 -9.27 -14.60 -5.50
CA ALA A 146 -9.78 -15.85 -6.09
C ALA A 146 -10.09 -16.94 -5.03
N ASN A 147 -9.51 -16.83 -3.83
CA ASN A 147 -9.60 -17.85 -2.77
C ASN A 147 -10.41 -17.39 -1.55
N GLU A 148 -10.61 -16.07 -1.40
CA GLU A 148 -11.31 -15.48 -0.28
C GLU A 148 -12.76 -15.19 -0.63
N LYS A 149 -13.62 -15.08 0.40
CA LYS A 149 -14.94 -14.47 0.26
C LYS A 149 -14.82 -12.96 0.28
N TYR A 150 -15.80 -12.26 -0.27
CA TYR A 150 -15.81 -10.80 -0.34
C TYR A 150 -15.55 -10.12 1.01
N GLU A 151 -16.26 -10.51 2.08
CA GLU A 151 -16.08 -9.92 3.40
C GLU A 151 -14.68 -10.16 3.99
N ASP A 152 -14.15 -11.37 3.82
CA ASP A 152 -12.80 -11.68 4.25
C ASP A 152 -11.75 -10.91 3.44
N PHE A 153 -11.95 -10.78 2.14
CA PHE A 153 -11.04 -10.06 1.26
C PHE A 153 -10.98 -8.56 1.60
N LYS A 154 -12.12 -7.91 1.88
CA LYS A 154 -12.17 -6.53 2.38
C LYS A 154 -11.41 -6.38 3.72
N ASP A 155 -11.61 -7.31 4.62
CA ASP A 155 -10.89 -7.31 5.88
C ASP A 155 -9.38 -7.41 5.68
N TRP A 156 -8.92 -8.19 4.69
CA TRP A 156 -7.49 -8.26 4.35
C TRP A 156 -6.98 -6.95 3.73
N MET A 157 -7.77 -6.27 2.90
CA MET A 157 -7.44 -4.93 2.40
C MET A 157 -7.30 -3.94 3.57
N TRP A 158 -8.24 -3.96 4.52
CA TRP A 158 -8.19 -3.16 5.73
C TRP A 158 -6.96 -3.48 6.57
N CYS A 159 -6.66 -4.76 6.83
CA CYS A 159 -5.45 -5.18 7.56
C CYS A 159 -4.17 -4.67 6.85
N SER A 160 -4.10 -4.79 5.54
CA SER A 160 -2.97 -4.35 4.72
C SER A 160 -2.70 -2.85 4.83
N ALA A 161 -3.76 -2.05 4.95
CA ALA A 161 -3.64 -0.59 5.07
C ALA A 161 -3.61 -0.08 6.54
N ASN A 162 -3.55 -0.99 7.49
CA ASN A 162 -3.60 -0.70 8.93
C ASN A 162 -2.18 -0.54 9.50
N PHE A 163 -1.59 0.66 9.36
CA PHE A 163 -0.21 0.92 9.73
C PHE A 163 -0.04 0.89 11.26
N PRO A 164 0.79 -0.03 11.81
CA PRO A 164 0.98 -0.16 13.25
C PRO A 164 1.61 1.10 13.84
N PHE A 165 1.41 1.32 15.13
CA PHE A 165 1.68 2.54 15.86
C PHE A 165 0.58 3.61 15.69
N PHE A 166 0.14 3.90 14.46
CA PHE A 166 -1.03 4.79 14.25
C PHE A 166 -2.32 4.08 14.61
N THR A 167 -2.46 2.82 14.22
CA THR A 167 -3.66 2.01 14.43
C THR A 167 -3.32 0.70 15.15
N SER A 168 -4.29 0.12 15.85
CA SER A 168 -4.12 -1.13 16.56
C SER A 168 -3.97 -2.31 15.61
N LEU A 169 -3.24 -3.35 16.02
CA LEU A 169 -3.19 -4.61 15.29
C LEU A 169 -4.58 -5.25 15.22
N VAL A 170 -4.93 -5.78 14.07
CA VAL A 170 -6.22 -6.44 13.83
C VAL A 170 -6.12 -7.90 14.21
N LYS A 171 -6.97 -8.34 15.16
CA LYS A 171 -7.10 -9.77 15.46
C LYS A 171 -8.08 -10.41 14.48
N LYS A 172 -7.58 -11.32 13.63
CA LYS A 172 -8.41 -12.03 12.66
C LYS A 172 -7.96 -13.49 12.53
N SER A 173 -8.95 -14.38 12.38
CA SER A 173 -8.71 -15.79 12.07
C SER A 173 -8.47 -15.97 10.58
N TRP A 174 -7.63 -16.94 10.22
CA TRP A 174 -7.32 -17.30 8.85
C TRP A 174 -7.15 -18.81 8.70
N LYS A 175 -7.29 -19.31 7.48
CA LYS A 175 -7.03 -20.70 7.11
C LYS A 175 -5.69 -20.82 6.42
N ASP A 176 -4.89 -21.80 6.83
CA ASP A 176 -3.68 -22.16 6.11
C ASP A 176 -4.01 -23.04 4.87
N TYR A 177 -2.98 -23.35 4.08
CA TYR A 177 -3.11 -24.21 2.89
C TYR A 177 -3.58 -25.64 3.19
N ASN A 178 -3.44 -26.09 4.44
CA ASN A 178 -3.90 -27.39 4.91
C ASN A 178 -5.33 -27.36 5.44
N GLY A 179 -5.95 -26.16 5.45
CA GLY A 179 -7.30 -25.94 5.94
C GLY A 179 -7.42 -25.73 7.46
N ASN A 180 -6.31 -25.64 8.20
CA ASN A 180 -6.30 -25.42 9.63
C ASN A 180 -6.61 -23.96 9.95
N TYR A 181 -7.43 -23.73 10.97
CA TYR A 181 -7.73 -22.38 11.46
C TYR A 181 -6.66 -21.89 12.43
N HIS A 182 -6.21 -20.68 12.22
CA HIS A 182 -5.28 -19.97 13.07
C HIS A 182 -5.86 -18.60 13.44
N VAL A 183 -5.41 -18.04 14.56
CA VAL A 183 -5.70 -16.66 14.92
C VAL A 183 -4.40 -15.87 14.78
N GLY A 184 -4.45 -14.75 14.08
CA GLY A 184 -3.31 -13.85 13.88
C GLY A 184 -3.56 -12.46 14.43
N LEU A 185 -2.48 -11.71 14.64
CA LEU A 185 -2.46 -10.27 14.82
C LEU A 185 -1.87 -9.66 13.56
N TRP A 186 -2.65 -8.86 12.85
CA TRP A 186 -2.36 -8.41 11.51
C TRP A 186 -2.18 -6.90 11.42
N SER A 187 -1.33 -6.46 10.51
CA SER A 187 -1.16 -5.05 10.15
C SER A 187 -0.68 -4.89 8.72
N ASP A 188 -0.30 -3.65 8.39
CA ASP A 188 0.25 -3.24 7.10
C ASP A 188 1.42 -4.14 6.68
N GLY A 189 1.28 -4.76 5.51
CA GLY A 189 2.29 -5.64 4.92
C GLY A 189 3.56 -4.89 4.50
N GLY A 190 3.43 -3.60 4.21
CA GLY A 190 4.53 -2.75 3.81
C GLY A 190 5.61 -2.55 4.88
N ILE A 191 5.49 -3.15 6.07
CA ILE A 191 6.55 -3.19 7.08
C ILE A 191 7.67 -4.15 6.69
N THR A 192 7.34 -5.25 6.02
CA THR A 192 8.29 -6.31 5.67
C THR A 192 8.43 -6.56 4.19
N ASP A 193 7.47 -6.16 3.37
CA ASP A 193 7.55 -6.30 1.92
C ASP A 193 6.97 -5.07 1.24
N LEU A 194 7.77 -4.45 0.38
CA LEU A 194 7.40 -3.20 -0.27
C LEU A 194 6.28 -3.39 -1.30
N VAL A 195 6.32 -4.46 -2.09
CA VAL A 195 5.46 -4.63 -3.27
C VAL A 195 5.02 -6.06 -3.57
N GLY A 196 5.49 -7.07 -2.84
CA GLY A 196 5.10 -8.45 -3.08
C GLY A 196 5.66 -9.07 -4.36
N LEU A 197 6.88 -8.74 -4.72
CA LEU A 197 7.49 -9.21 -5.96
C LEU A 197 7.60 -10.74 -6.02
N ASP A 198 7.77 -11.41 -4.87
CA ASP A 198 7.82 -12.86 -4.76
C ASP A 198 6.55 -13.55 -5.25
N GLN A 199 5.41 -12.86 -5.22
CA GLN A 199 4.12 -13.41 -5.69
C GLN A 199 4.08 -13.61 -7.21
N LEU A 200 5.01 -12.98 -7.95
CA LEU A 200 5.11 -13.10 -9.39
C LEU A 200 6.27 -14.01 -9.84
N MET A 201 7.16 -14.38 -8.92
CA MET A 201 8.25 -15.31 -9.21
C MET A 201 7.66 -16.65 -9.68
N TYR A 202 8.26 -17.24 -10.69
CA TYR A 202 7.85 -18.52 -11.28
C TYR A 202 6.48 -18.51 -12.00
N LYS A 203 5.88 -17.32 -12.20
CA LYS A 203 4.66 -17.15 -13.02
C LYS A 203 5.02 -16.56 -14.39
N ASP A 204 4.38 -17.02 -15.46
CA ASP A 204 4.69 -16.59 -16.84
C ASP A 204 4.00 -15.25 -17.18
N TYR A 205 4.50 -14.16 -16.62
CA TYR A 205 4.12 -12.80 -17.05
C TYR A 205 5.13 -12.26 -18.04
N LYS A 206 4.65 -11.71 -19.14
CA LYS A 206 5.52 -11.08 -20.18
C LYS A 206 5.83 -9.62 -19.86
N GLU A 207 4.90 -8.95 -19.20
CA GLU A 207 5.06 -7.56 -18.77
C GLU A 207 4.64 -7.43 -17.29
N ILE A 208 5.48 -6.76 -16.52
CA ILE A 208 5.26 -6.47 -15.11
C ILE A 208 5.47 -4.98 -14.92
N ASP A 209 4.42 -4.28 -14.53
CA ASP A 209 4.49 -2.88 -14.13
C ASP A 209 4.57 -2.78 -12.60
N ILE A 210 5.43 -1.91 -12.09
CA ILE A 210 5.62 -1.68 -10.66
C ILE A 210 5.46 -0.19 -10.38
N VAL A 211 4.43 0.18 -9.61
CA VAL A 211 4.23 1.56 -9.14
C VAL A 211 4.76 1.68 -7.72
N LEU A 212 5.83 2.45 -7.56
CA LEU A 212 6.47 2.70 -6.28
C LEU A 212 6.15 4.11 -5.78
N HIS A 213 5.54 4.19 -4.62
CA HIS A 213 5.33 5.46 -3.91
C HIS A 213 6.62 5.90 -3.20
N ARG A 214 7.73 5.94 -3.96
CA ARG A 214 9.08 6.31 -3.52
C ARG A 214 9.84 6.98 -4.65
N THR A 215 10.81 7.79 -4.30
CA THR A 215 11.78 8.38 -5.24
C THR A 215 12.85 7.36 -5.64
N LYS A 216 13.34 7.46 -6.87
CA LYS A 216 14.43 6.61 -7.38
C LYS A 216 15.74 6.81 -6.61
N ASN A 217 16.03 8.05 -6.26
CA ASN A 217 17.22 8.39 -5.50
C ASN A 217 16.88 8.34 -4.00
N ILE A 218 17.71 7.64 -3.23
CA ILE A 218 17.63 7.68 -1.78
C ILE A 218 17.96 9.13 -1.38
N GLU A 219 16.96 9.85 -0.86
CA GLU A 219 17.25 11.14 -0.24
C GLU A 219 18.23 10.89 0.89
N LYS A 220 19.44 11.46 0.76
CA LYS A 220 20.39 11.45 1.87
C LYS A 220 19.69 12.09 3.07
N TYR A 221 19.53 11.31 4.12
CA TYR A 221 18.98 11.81 5.36
C TYR A 221 19.87 12.94 5.85
N GLU A 222 19.39 14.17 5.82
CA GLU A 222 20.05 15.27 6.53
C GLU A 222 19.82 15.02 8.03
N GLY A 223 20.73 14.25 8.64
CA GLY A 223 20.64 13.68 9.98
C GLY A 223 20.50 14.68 11.15
N ASN A 224 20.31 15.95 10.86
CA ASN A 224 20.25 17.03 11.87
C ASN A 224 18.82 17.52 12.19
N LYS A 225 17.76 16.83 11.76
CA LYS A 225 16.39 17.32 11.91
C LYS A 225 15.39 16.29 12.39
N ILE A 226 15.78 15.35 13.24
CA ILE A 226 14.79 14.52 13.96
C ILE A 226 14.34 15.34 15.17
N ASN A 227 13.14 15.92 15.09
CA ASN A 227 12.66 16.88 16.09
C ASN A 227 11.76 16.24 17.16
N ASN A 228 11.35 14.97 16.99
CA ASN A 228 10.47 14.31 17.95
C ASN A 228 10.56 12.78 17.86
N LEU A 229 10.05 12.11 18.89
CA LEU A 229 10.07 10.65 19.03
C LEU A 229 9.40 9.93 17.84
N VAL A 230 8.31 10.47 17.33
CA VAL A 230 7.56 9.85 16.20
C VAL A 230 8.38 9.92 14.92
N GLU A 231 9.00 11.06 14.62
CA GLU A 231 9.93 11.18 13.50
C GLU A 231 11.10 10.22 13.66
N ASN A 232 11.64 10.08 14.86
CA ASN A 232 12.74 9.15 15.14
C ASN A 232 12.30 7.70 14.87
N VAL A 233 11.18 7.26 15.43
CA VAL A 233 10.66 5.90 15.24
C VAL A 233 10.35 5.64 13.76
N THR A 234 9.65 6.54 13.11
CA THR A 234 9.29 6.39 11.68
C THR A 234 10.55 6.36 10.79
N THR A 235 11.53 7.20 11.11
CA THR A 235 12.82 7.23 10.43
C THR A 235 13.61 5.95 10.63
N SER A 236 13.67 5.47 11.87
CA SER A 236 14.38 4.23 12.20
C SER A 236 13.76 3.03 11.49
N ILE A 237 12.42 2.92 11.49
CA ILE A 237 11.70 1.87 10.76
C ILE A 237 12.00 1.98 9.26
N ASN A 238 11.95 3.17 8.69
CA ASN A 238 12.25 3.38 7.27
C ASN A 238 13.71 3.04 6.95
N ALA A 239 14.68 3.42 7.78
CA ALA A 239 16.07 3.08 7.57
C ALA A 239 16.34 1.57 7.63
N MET A 240 15.78 0.86 8.62
CA MET A 240 15.88 -0.60 8.71
C MET A 240 15.32 -1.32 7.48
N ARG A 241 14.30 -0.76 6.86
CA ARG A 241 13.67 -1.31 5.65
C ARG A 241 14.45 -0.98 4.38
N TYR A 242 15.11 0.18 4.33
CA TYR A 242 15.67 0.72 3.10
C TYR A 242 16.80 -0.11 2.54
N ASP A 243 17.74 -0.53 3.37
CA ASP A 243 18.99 -1.12 2.88
C ASP A 243 18.79 -2.59 2.47
N ILE A 244 18.06 -3.37 3.27
CA ILE A 244 17.89 -4.79 3.03
C ILE A 244 16.90 -5.06 1.88
N GLU A 245 15.76 -4.36 1.85
CA GLU A 245 14.72 -4.59 0.85
C GLU A 245 15.15 -4.16 -0.56
N PHE A 246 15.95 -3.09 -0.68
CA PHE A 246 16.26 -2.51 -1.99
C PHE A 246 17.26 -3.35 -2.78
N GLU A 247 18.27 -3.92 -2.14
CA GLU A 247 19.20 -4.84 -2.79
C GLU A 247 18.48 -6.11 -3.25
N TYR A 248 17.67 -6.73 -2.38
CA TYR A 248 16.84 -7.89 -2.71
C TYR A 248 15.82 -7.61 -3.81
N PHE A 249 15.24 -6.42 -3.82
CA PHE A 249 14.26 -6.03 -4.83
C PHE A 249 14.85 -6.05 -6.24
N PHE A 250 16.02 -5.45 -6.45
CA PHE A 250 16.66 -5.45 -7.76
C PHE A 250 17.19 -6.82 -8.18
N GLU A 251 17.63 -7.63 -7.24
CA GLU A 251 18.02 -9.01 -7.51
C GLU A 251 16.83 -9.85 -8.00
N LYS A 252 15.69 -9.72 -7.36
CA LYS A 252 14.44 -10.36 -7.80
C LYS A 252 14.01 -9.91 -9.19
N ILE A 253 14.15 -8.62 -9.53
CA ILE A 253 13.87 -8.10 -10.87
C ILE A 253 14.79 -8.76 -11.91
N LYS A 254 16.07 -8.90 -11.61
CA LYS A 254 17.01 -9.62 -12.52
C LYS A 254 16.54 -11.05 -12.77
N ASN A 255 16.08 -11.76 -11.74
CA ASN A 255 15.57 -13.13 -11.88
C ASN A 255 14.31 -13.19 -12.75
N LEU A 256 13.38 -12.24 -12.62
CA LEU A 256 12.21 -12.11 -13.50
C LEU A 256 12.61 -11.87 -14.95
N ASN A 257 13.63 -11.05 -15.19
CA ASN A 257 14.16 -10.78 -16.53
C ASN A 257 14.80 -12.01 -17.18
N VAL A 258 15.52 -12.82 -16.39
CA VAL A 258 16.03 -14.12 -16.85
C VAL A 258 14.88 -15.05 -17.25
N GLY A 259 13.74 -14.99 -16.53
CA GLY A 259 12.50 -15.69 -16.88
C GLY A 259 11.76 -15.11 -18.10
N GLY A 260 12.30 -14.08 -18.75
CA GLY A 260 11.76 -13.49 -19.99
C GLY A 260 10.70 -12.40 -19.77
N SER A 261 10.53 -11.90 -18.56
CA SER A 261 9.63 -10.79 -18.26
C SER A 261 10.26 -9.43 -18.57
N LYS A 262 9.51 -8.51 -19.14
CA LYS A 262 9.85 -7.09 -19.17
C LYS A 262 9.29 -6.43 -17.91
N VAL A 263 10.14 -5.82 -17.09
CA VAL A 263 9.74 -5.13 -15.87
C VAL A 263 9.87 -3.62 -16.06
N THR A 264 8.81 -2.86 -15.75
CA THR A 264 8.81 -1.40 -15.82
C THR A 264 8.46 -0.84 -14.45
N ILE A 265 9.34 0.00 -13.89
CA ILE A 265 9.13 0.66 -12.60
C ILE A 265 8.78 2.12 -12.84
N TYR A 266 7.73 2.58 -12.16
CA TYR A 266 7.26 3.96 -12.11
C TYR A 266 7.54 4.54 -10.72
N TRP A 267 8.42 5.54 -10.65
CA TRP A 267 8.87 6.17 -9.43
C TRP A 267 8.13 7.48 -9.17
N LEU A 268 8.09 7.93 -7.90
CA LEU A 268 7.76 9.32 -7.61
C LEU A 268 8.88 10.24 -8.14
N PRO A 269 8.53 11.39 -8.72
CA PRO A 269 9.53 12.37 -9.17
C PRO A 269 10.27 13.03 -8.00
N ARG A 270 9.59 13.15 -6.88
CA ARG A 270 10.05 13.78 -5.63
C ARG A 270 9.25 13.26 -4.44
N LYS A 271 9.70 13.54 -3.24
CA LYS A 271 8.89 13.33 -2.04
C LYS A 271 7.69 14.28 -2.05
N LEU A 272 6.47 13.76 -2.01
CA LEU A 272 5.25 14.56 -2.17
C LEU A 272 4.92 15.37 -0.92
N SER A 273 5.17 14.81 0.27
CA SER A 273 4.95 15.47 1.56
C SER A 273 5.92 14.93 2.61
N LYS A 274 5.98 15.61 3.76
CA LYS A 274 6.78 15.13 4.92
C LYS A 274 6.20 13.88 5.57
N ASN A 275 4.88 13.69 5.47
CA ASN A 275 4.17 12.59 6.13
C ASN A 275 3.05 12.06 5.22
N SER A 276 3.22 10.84 4.73
CA SER A 276 2.24 10.15 3.87
C SER A 276 0.96 9.70 4.61
N MET A 277 0.92 9.82 5.95
CA MET A 277 -0.27 9.50 6.73
C MET A 277 -1.23 10.70 6.89
N VAL A 278 -1.02 11.78 6.13
CA VAL A 278 -1.87 12.96 6.09
C VAL A 278 -2.69 12.93 4.81
N PHE A 279 -3.99 12.81 4.96
CA PHE A 279 -4.95 12.77 3.85
C PHE A 279 -5.58 14.17 3.70
N ASN A 280 -5.03 14.96 2.80
CA ASN A 280 -5.48 16.30 2.46
C ASN A 280 -6.02 16.28 1.03
N GLN A 281 -7.31 16.53 0.87
CA GLN A 281 -8.01 16.45 -0.41
C GLN A 281 -7.38 17.33 -1.50
N GLU A 282 -7.02 18.58 -1.16
CA GLU A 282 -6.42 19.52 -2.13
C GLU A 282 -5.04 19.03 -2.61
N GLU A 283 -4.18 18.56 -1.69
CA GLU A 283 -2.87 18.04 -2.04
C GLU A 283 -2.99 16.73 -2.83
N MET A 284 -3.87 15.81 -2.42
CA MET A 284 -4.09 14.54 -3.10
C MET A 284 -4.66 14.73 -4.50
N THR A 285 -5.52 15.74 -4.71
CA THR A 285 -6.00 16.11 -6.05
C THR A 285 -4.84 16.58 -6.93
N LYS A 286 -3.97 17.47 -6.42
CA LYS A 286 -2.78 17.92 -7.16
C LYS A 286 -1.84 16.74 -7.48
N TRP A 287 -1.64 15.82 -6.54
CA TRP A 287 -0.80 14.64 -6.76
C TRP A 287 -1.40 13.67 -7.78
N TRP A 288 -2.72 13.53 -7.79
CA TRP A 288 -3.40 12.73 -8.81
C TRP A 288 -3.14 13.30 -10.21
N GLU A 289 -3.37 14.60 -10.40
CA GLU A 289 -3.14 15.28 -11.70
C GLU A 289 -1.64 15.21 -12.08
N GLU A 290 -0.72 15.48 -11.16
CA GLU A 290 0.72 15.36 -11.40
C GLU A 290 1.10 13.92 -11.82
N GLY A 291 0.53 12.91 -11.14
CA GLY A 291 0.73 11.51 -11.48
C GLY A 291 0.25 11.17 -12.86
N TYR A 292 -0.90 11.68 -13.26
CA TYR A 292 -1.49 11.49 -14.59
C TYR A 292 -0.66 12.17 -15.68
N GLU A 293 -0.30 13.44 -15.50
CA GLU A 293 0.45 14.23 -16.49
C GLU A 293 1.87 13.68 -16.70
N THR A 294 2.53 13.26 -15.62
CA THR A 294 3.93 12.83 -15.67
C THR A 294 4.12 11.31 -15.80
N ALA A 295 3.05 10.54 -15.99
CA ALA A 295 3.11 9.07 -16.04
C ALA A 295 4.08 8.51 -17.09
N LEU A 296 4.28 9.23 -18.20
CA LEU A 296 5.14 8.84 -19.31
C LEU A 296 6.50 9.58 -19.32
N ASP A 297 6.83 10.32 -18.26
CA ASP A 297 8.13 10.98 -18.12
C ASP A 297 9.23 9.93 -17.93
N GLU A 298 10.18 9.88 -18.87
CA GLU A 298 11.29 8.94 -18.89
C GLU A 298 12.17 9.03 -17.63
N ASN A 299 12.26 10.19 -16.99
CA ASN A 299 13.03 10.37 -15.74
C ASN A 299 12.45 9.57 -14.58
N ARG A 300 11.16 9.26 -14.63
CA ARG A 300 10.42 8.48 -13.63
C ARG A 300 10.35 7.00 -13.96
N ILE A 301 10.70 6.61 -15.19
CA ILE A 301 10.52 5.25 -15.67
C ILE A 301 11.86 4.54 -15.69
N GLN A 302 11.87 3.33 -15.17
CA GLN A 302 13.03 2.45 -15.28
C GLN A 302 12.58 1.11 -15.87
N VAL A 303 13.16 0.75 -16.99
CA VAL A 303 12.81 -0.46 -17.75
C VAL A 303 13.93 -1.48 -17.67
N PHE A 304 13.56 -2.69 -17.30
CA PHE A 304 14.43 -3.86 -17.34
C PHE A 304 13.85 -4.80 -18.38
N GLY A 305 14.61 -5.02 -19.46
CA GLY A 305 14.24 -5.94 -20.51
C GLY A 305 14.64 -7.38 -20.20
N PRO A 306 14.05 -8.36 -20.91
CA PRO A 306 14.50 -9.74 -20.80
C PRO A 306 15.97 -9.86 -21.20
N ILE A 307 16.75 -10.56 -20.38
CA ILE A 307 18.14 -10.88 -20.71
C ILE A 307 18.08 -11.95 -21.81
N LYS A 308 18.57 -11.62 -23.00
CA LYS A 308 18.75 -12.61 -24.06
C LYS A 308 19.87 -13.53 -23.59
N SER A 309 19.52 -14.80 -23.30
CA SER A 309 20.49 -15.88 -23.06
C SER A 309 21.30 -16.18 -24.30
#